data_19f9eb42b45781e375ff3a2c5a10f821
#
_entry.id   19f9eb42b45781e375ff3a2c5a10f821
#
_cell.length_a   1.000
_cell.length_b   1.000
_cell.length_c   1.000
_cell.angle_alpha   90.00
_cell.angle_beta   90.00
_cell.angle_gamma   90.00
#
_symmetry.space_group_name_H-M   'P 1'
#
loop_
_entity.id
_entity.type
_entity.pdbx_description
1 polymer ?
#
loop_
_entity_poly.entity_id
_entity_poly.type
_entity_poly.pdbx_seq_one_letter_code
_entity_poly.pdbx_strand_id
1 'polypeptide(L)'
;DAFRDLESRLKTTRRSGEVRLDVGASRIGTKIFEARDVSKRFGDVVILDKFNYNFTRYEKLGIVGDNGCGKSTFLKLLTGIERPDSGVIDIGETVRFGYYSQQGLEFDDSMRVIDVVTAIAEQVELGDGRRMSASQLLQHFLFTPETQYNYVARLSGGERRRLYLCTVLMQSPNFLVLDEPTNDLDIVTLGILEEYLQAFRGCVIVVSHDRYFVDKVADHLLVFCGGGEIRDFAGTYSEYVAWKREYEAARRAEAAQARPKPQAAKTQAAKTQAAEAVPRKLSFNEKRELEALETEIPALEAEKAALEASLSSGTLPVEELTAQSRRIAE
;
A
#
# COMPACT_ATOMS: atom_id res chain seq x y z
N ASP A 1 -26.52 33.61 -11.17
CA ASP A 1 -27.11 33.49 -9.82
C ASP A 1 -27.03 32.05 -9.25
N ALA A 2 -27.32 31.00 -10.03
CA ALA A 2 -27.27 29.61 -9.56
C ALA A 2 -25.85 29.15 -9.08
N PHE A 3 -24.79 29.65 -9.70
CA PHE A 3 -23.40 29.30 -9.33
C PHE A 3 -22.99 29.95 -7.98
N ARG A 4 -23.44 31.18 -7.72
CA ARG A 4 -23.22 31.87 -6.42
C ARG A 4 -24.01 31.21 -5.29
N ASP A 5 -25.20 30.69 -5.58
CA ASP A 5 -26.03 29.98 -4.60
C ASP A 5 -25.41 28.59 -4.25
N LEU A 6 -24.84 27.88 -5.24
CA LEU A 6 -24.07 26.65 -5.01
C LEU A 6 -22.80 26.90 -4.19
N GLU A 7 -22.09 27.99 -4.49
CA GLU A 7 -20.87 28.38 -3.76
C GLU A 7 -21.18 28.80 -2.31
N SER A 8 -22.32 29.44 -2.07
CA SER A 8 -22.77 29.80 -0.72
C SER A 8 -23.18 28.56 0.08
N ARG A 9 -23.85 27.59 -0.55
CA ARG A 9 -24.23 26.29 0.07
C ARG A 9 -23.00 25.45 0.37
N LEU A 10 -22.00 25.42 -0.50
CA LEU A 10 -20.72 24.74 -0.25
C LEU A 10 -19.93 25.39 0.89
N LYS A 11 -19.95 26.74 1.00
CA LYS A 11 -19.33 27.45 2.12
C LYS A 11 -20.08 27.26 3.44
N THR A 12 -21.39 27.06 3.40
CA THR A 12 -22.21 26.80 4.61
C THR A 12 -22.03 25.36 5.10
N THR A 13 -21.86 24.39 4.19
CA THR A 13 -21.55 23.00 4.53
C THR A 13 -20.13 22.84 5.08
N ARG A 14 -19.16 23.70 4.65
CA ARG A 14 -17.81 23.76 5.22
C ARG A 14 -17.72 24.42 6.60
N ARG A 15 -18.76 25.11 7.06
CA ARG A 15 -18.81 25.76 8.39
C ARG A 15 -19.39 24.89 9.52
N SER A 16 -19.85 23.69 9.25
CA SER A 16 -20.18 22.72 10.30
C SER A 16 -18.88 22.08 10.80
N GLY A 17 -18.19 22.80 11.71
CA GLY A 17 -17.16 22.29 12.61
C GLY A 17 -16.06 21.49 11.96
N GLU A 18 -14.99 22.14 11.48
CA GLU A 18 -13.66 21.52 11.45
C GLU A 18 -13.33 21.11 12.89
N VAL A 19 -13.74 19.93 13.29
CA VAL A 19 -13.19 19.28 14.47
C VAL A 19 -11.80 18.83 14.07
N ARG A 20 -10.79 19.66 14.34
CA ARG A 20 -9.40 19.23 14.24
C ARG A 20 -9.23 18.06 15.20
N LEU A 21 -9.02 16.88 14.65
CA LEU A 21 -8.71 15.70 15.42
C LEU A 21 -7.28 15.83 15.95
N ASP A 22 -7.13 16.31 17.16
CA ASP A 22 -5.88 16.13 17.90
C ASP A 22 -5.97 14.74 18.55
N VAL A 23 -5.57 13.71 17.80
CA VAL A 23 -5.74 12.31 18.16
C VAL A 23 -4.62 11.89 19.10
N GLY A 24 -4.94 11.61 20.35
CA GLY A 24 -4.02 10.99 21.29
C GLY A 24 -3.98 9.49 21.12
N ALA A 25 -2.77 9.01 21.18
CA ALA A 25 -2.54 7.62 21.49
C ALA A 25 -2.55 7.43 23.01
N SER A 26 -2.92 6.26 23.51
CA SER A 26 -2.69 5.88 24.89
C SER A 26 -1.19 6.04 25.21
N ARG A 27 -0.85 6.34 26.48
CA ARG A 27 0.54 6.63 26.88
C ARG A 27 1.50 5.53 26.42
N ILE A 28 2.45 5.89 25.56
CA ILE A 28 3.46 4.98 25.03
C ILE A 28 4.75 5.07 25.87
N GLY A 29 5.30 3.94 26.28
CA GLY A 29 6.57 3.84 27.03
C GLY A 29 7.79 4.27 26.20
N THR A 30 8.97 4.17 26.76
CA THR A 30 10.24 4.45 26.04
C THR A 30 10.61 3.31 25.10
N LYS A 31 10.31 2.07 25.50
CA LYS A 31 10.55 0.88 24.68
C LYS A 31 9.32 0.62 23.83
N ILE A 32 9.52 0.60 22.51
CA ILE A 32 8.46 0.34 21.55
C ILE A 32 8.58 -1.10 21.05
N PHE A 33 9.49 -1.35 20.11
CA PHE A 33 9.90 -2.70 19.78
C PHE A 33 11.39 -2.71 19.36
N GLU A 34 12.03 -3.83 19.65
CA GLU A 34 13.41 -4.09 19.25
C GLU A 34 13.49 -5.48 18.62
N ALA A 35 13.95 -5.51 17.38
CA ALA A 35 14.24 -6.74 16.65
C ALA A 35 15.74 -7.01 16.71
N ARG A 36 16.15 -8.21 17.16
CA ARG A 36 17.58 -8.62 17.24
C ARG A 36 17.77 -9.93 16.49
N ASP A 37 18.59 -9.89 15.45
CA ASP A 37 18.98 -11.04 14.62
C ASP A 37 17.79 -11.87 14.14
N VAL A 38 16.66 -11.20 13.82
CA VAL A 38 15.42 -11.85 13.45
C VAL A 38 15.54 -12.44 12.06
N SER A 39 15.31 -13.75 11.97
CA SER A 39 15.28 -14.46 10.68
C SER A 39 13.97 -15.22 10.52
N LYS A 40 13.46 -15.26 9.29
CA LYS A 40 12.25 -15.98 8.91
C LYS A 40 12.36 -16.53 7.50
N ARG A 41 11.96 -17.79 7.33
CA ARG A 41 11.95 -18.48 6.04
C ARG A 41 10.64 -19.25 5.86
N PHE A 42 10.26 -19.46 4.61
CA PHE A 42 9.21 -20.41 4.22
C PHE A 42 9.78 -21.31 3.12
N GLY A 43 10.17 -22.54 3.48
CA GLY A 43 10.92 -23.39 2.59
C GLY A 43 12.22 -22.73 2.14
N ASP A 44 12.40 -22.58 0.83
CA ASP A 44 13.59 -21.95 0.24
C ASP A 44 13.51 -20.42 0.18
N VAL A 45 12.34 -19.83 0.49
CA VAL A 45 12.15 -18.38 0.43
C VAL A 45 12.58 -17.74 1.74
N VAL A 46 13.60 -16.88 1.67
CA VAL A 46 14.08 -16.07 2.81
C VAL A 46 13.29 -14.78 2.85
N ILE A 47 12.60 -14.54 3.97
CA ILE A 47 11.82 -13.33 4.20
C ILE A 47 12.64 -12.29 4.99
N LEU A 48 13.32 -12.74 6.04
CA LEU A 48 14.22 -11.94 6.87
C LEU A 48 15.51 -12.73 7.11
N ASP A 49 16.65 -12.06 7.06
CA ASP A 49 17.93 -12.64 7.41
C ASP A 49 18.67 -11.73 8.39
N LYS A 50 18.74 -12.16 9.67
CA LYS A 50 19.37 -11.44 10.79
C LYS A 50 18.99 -9.95 10.86
N PHE A 51 17.70 -9.68 10.69
CA PHE A 51 17.17 -8.32 10.72
C PHE A 51 17.30 -7.73 12.13
N ASN A 52 17.86 -6.54 12.20
CA ASN A 52 18.03 -5.78 13.42
C ASN A 52 17.36 -4.41 13.22
N TYR A 53 16.48 -4.02 14.15
CA TYR A 53 15.81 -2.73 14.11
C TYR A 53 15.34 -2.32 15.50
N ASN A 54 15.47 -1.04 15.81
CA ASN A 54 14.97 -0.44 17.04
C ASN A 54 13.97 0.67 16.72
N PHE A 55 12.70 0.40 16.94
CA PHE A 55 11.62 1.33 16.66
C PHE A 55 11.54 2.41 17.74
N THR A 56 11.52 3.66 17.33
CA THR A 56 11.51 4.81 18.23
C THR A 56 10.09 5.32 18.51
N ARG A 57 9.96 6.17 19.52
CA ARG A 57 8.64 6.75 19.86
C ARG A 57 8.16 7.68 18.77
N TYR A 58 6.87 7.60 18.48
CA TYR A 58 6.17 8.46 17.49
C TYR A 58 6.65 8.30 16.06
N GLU A 59 7.47 7.32 15.81
CA GLU A 59 8.00 7.00 14.50
C GLU A 59 6.87 6.55 13.57
N LYS A 60 6.88 7.06 12.34
CA LYS A 60 5.95 6.70 11.28
C LYS A 60 6.72 6.12 10.13
N LEU A 61 6.63 4.80 9.98
CA LEU A 61 7.42 4.00 9.09
C LEU A 61 6.59 3.54 7.88
N GLY A 62 7.08 3.82 6.67
CA GLY A 62 6.57 3.24 5.44
C GLY A 62 7.31 1.95 5.09
N ILE A 63 6.58 0.90 4.71
CA ILE A 63 7.17 -0.32 4.20
C ILE A 63 6.87 -0.44 2.72
N VAL A 64 7.92 -0.57 1.92
CA VAL A 64 7.85 -0.65 0.47
C VAL A 64 8.64 -1.84 -0.06
N GLY A 65 8.24 -2.35 -1.22
CA GLY A 65 8.91 -3.49 -1.86
C GLY A 65 7.94 -4.22 -2.79
N ASP A 66 8.48 -5.12 -3.60
CA ASP A 66 7.70 -5.87 -4.58
C ASP A 66 6.70 -6.84 -3.89
N ASN A 67 5.71 -7.33 -4.65
CA ASN A 67 4.76 -8.30 -4.11
C ASN A 67 5.48 -9.62 -3.79
N GLY A 68 5.13 -10.21 -2.64
CA GLY A 68 5.73 -11.48 -2.17
C GLY A 68 7.09 -11.33 -1.50
N CYS A 69 7.67 -10.13 -1.36
CA CYS A 69 8.96 -9.92 -0.68
C CYS A 69 8.91 -10.07 0.85
N GLY A 70 7.72 -10.31 1.44
CA GLY A 70 7.59 -10.62 2.86
C GLY A 70 7.02 -9.51 3.75
N LYS A 71 6.51 -8.39 3.19
CA LYS A 71 5.94 -7.27 3.94
C LYS A 71 4.88 -7.70 4.96
N SER A 72 3.83 -8.38 4.52
CA SER A 72 2.76 -8.85 5.41
C SER A 72 3.24 -9.91 6.41
N THR A 73 4.25 -10.72 6.07
CA THR A 73 4.88 -11.64 7.01
C THR A 73 5.62 -10.88 8.12
N PHE A 74 6.33 -9.83 7.77
CA PHE A 74 6.98 -8.96 8.75
C PHE A 74 5.96 -8.34 9.71
N LEU A 75 4.83 -7.82 9.20
CA LEU A 75 3.75 -7.32 10.06
C LEU A 75 3.18 -8.37 11.00
N LYS A 76 3.02 -9.62 10.53
CA LYS A 76 2.56 -10.74 11.35
C LYS A 76 3.57 -11.13 12.43
N LEU A 77 4.88 -11.08 12.13
CA LEU A 77 5.94 -11.28 13.11
C LEU A 77 5.90 -10.19 14.20
N LEU A 78 5.72 -8.95 13.78
CA LEU A 78 5.68 -7.79 14.66
C LEU A 78 4.48 -7.81 15.61
N THR A 79 3.32 -8.23 15.11
CA THR A 79 2.08 -8.35 15.90
C THR A 79 1.99 -9.67 16.69
N GLY A 80 3.00 -10.55 16.58
CA GLY A 80 3.03 -11.82 17.28
C GLY A 80 2.10 -12.89 16.72
N ILE A 81 1.45 -12.64 15.57
CA ILE A 81 0.62 -13.63 14.85
C ILE A 81 1.50 -14.77 14.30
N GLU A 82 2.71 -14.41 13.85
CA GLU A 82 3.72 -15.35 13.37
C GLU A 82 4.95 -15.31 14.28
N ARG A 83 5.72 -16.40 14.35
CA ARG A 83 6.96 -16.47 15.14
C ARG A 83 8.18 -16.43 14.23
N PRO A 84 9.27 -15.77 14.64
CA PRO A 84 10.53 -15.87 13.93
C PRO A 84 11.12 -17.27 14.07
N ASP A 85 11.94 -17.69 13.10
CA ASP A 85 12.67 -18.95 13.15
C ASP A 85 13.91 -18.83 14.05
N SER A 86 14.52 -17.63 14.11
CA SER A 86 15.59 -17.27 15.02
C SER A 86 15.56 -15.79 15.34
N GLY A 87 16.32 -15.38 16.39
CA GLY A 87 16.31 -14.02 16.90
C GLY A 87 15.15 -13.74 17.83
N VAL A 88 15.02 -12.51 18.24
CA VAL A 88 14.01 -12.07 19.22
C VAL A 88 13.40 -10.75 18.77
N ILE A 89 12.08 -10.67 18.89
CA ILE A 89 11.33 -9.41 18.81
C ILE A 89 10.85 -9.09 20.22
N ASP A 90 11.38 -8.03 20.78
CA ASP A 90 11.09 -7.59 22.14
C ASP A 90 10.18 -6.35 22.10
N ILE A 91 8.92 -6.52 22.50
CA ILE A 91 7.87 -5.50 22.43
C ILE A 91 7.68 -4.88 23.81
N GLY A 92 7.56 -3.55 23.85
CA GLY A 92 7.31 -2.83 25.09
C GLY A 92 5.95 -3.16 25.69
N GLU A 93 5.86 -3.38 27.02
CA GLU A 93 4.66 -3.76 27.74
C GLU A 93 3.46 -2.78 27.54
N THR A 94 3.77 -1.52 27.25
CA THR A 94 2.75 -0.48 27.04
C THR A 94 2.24 -0.41 25.59
N VAL A 95 2.81 -1.19 24.67
CA VAL A 95 2.42 -1.17 23.27
C VAL A 95 1.07 -1.85 23.08
N ARG A 96 0.15 -1.14 22.45
CA ARG A 96 -1.17 -1.62 22.05
C ARG A 96 -1.31 -1.50 20.55
N PHE A 97 -1.24 -2.64 19.87
CA PHE A 97 -1.39 -2.69 18.43
C PHE A 97 -2.84 -2.49 17.99
N GLY A 98 -3.04 -1.64 16.97
CA GLY A 98 -4.22 -1.65 16.13
C GLY A 98 -3.81 -2.14 14.76
N TYR A 99 -4.25 -3.33 14.36
CA TYR A 99 -3.85 -3.92 13.09
C TYR A 99 -5.02 -3.90 12.10
N TYR A 100 -4.86 -3.10 11.05
CA TYR A 100 -5.74 -3.10 9.89
C TYR A 100 -5.12 -3.99 8.82
N SER A 101 -5.66 -5.20 8.67
CA SER A 101 -5.15 -6.21 7.74
C SER A 101 -5.93 -6.21 6.42
N GLN A 102 -5.27 -6.59 5.34
CA GLN A 102 -5.89 -6.76 4.03
C GLN A 102 -7.02 -7.82 4.03
N GLN A 103 -6.94 -8.84 4.89
CA GLN A 103 -7.97 -9.87 4.99
C GLN A 103 -9.28 -9.35 5.58
N GLY A 104 -9.24 -8.20 6.26
CA GLY A 104 -10.40 -7.59 6.91
C GLY A 104 -10.83 -8.33 8.18
N LEU A 105 -12.00 -7.98 8.65
CA LEU A 105 -12.67 -8.59 9.79
C LEU A 105 -14.04 -9.13 9.33
N GLU A 106 -14.37 -10.33 9.76
CA GLU A 106 -15.73 -10.86 9.63
C GLU A 106 -16.60 -10.25 10.73
N PHE A 107 -17.71 -9.66 10.33
CA PHE A 107 -18.69 -9.07 11.23
C PHE A 107 -19.91 -9.98 11.36
N ASP A 108 -20.57 -9.93 12.50
CA ASP A 108 -21.91 -10.47 12.64
C ASP A 108 -22.90 -9.56 11.88
N ASP A 109 -23.43 -10.09 10.79
CA ASP A 109 -24.35 -9.41 9.89
C ASP A 109 -25.68 -9.00 10.57
N SER A 110 -26.01 -9.60 11.73
CA SER A 110 -27.19 -9.30 12.52
C SER A 110 -27.01 -8.09 13.46
N MET A 111 -25.80 -7.63 13.67
CA MET A 111 -25.50 -6.45 14.49
C MET A 111 -25.76 -5.15 13.74
N ARG A 112 -26.06 -4.08 14.47
CA ARG A 112 -26.06 -2.72 13.91
C ARG A 112 -24.65 -2.17 13.88
N VAL A 113 -24.37 -1.27 12.95
CA VAL A 113 -23.06 -0.61 12.79
C VAL A 113 -22.59 0.01 14.12
N ILE A 114 -23.46 0.74 14.81
CA ILE A 114 -23.15 1.37 16.09
C ILE A 114 -22.83 0.33 17.17
N ASP A 115 -23.56 -0.79 17.20
CA ASP A 115 -23.39 -1.82 18.24
C ASP A 115 -22.03 -2.53 18.07
N VAL A 116 -21.57 -2.73 16.84
CA VAL A 116 -20.22 -3.29 16.55
C VAL A 116 -19.12 -2.45 17.18
N VAL A 117 -19.22 -1.13 17.07
CA VAL A 117 -18.19 -0.21 17.57
C VAL A 117 -18.31 -0.02 19.07
N THR A 118 -19.53 0.12 19.62
CA THR A 118 -19.76 0.27 21.06
C THR A 118 -19.42 -0.99 21.84
N ALA A 119 -19.50 -2.18 21.25
CA ALA A 119 -19.05 -3.43 21.86
C ALA A 119 -17.54 -3.42 22.18
N ILE A 120 -16.74 -2.62 21.48
CA ILE A 120 -15.30 -2.45 21.72
C ILE A 120 -15.08 -1.42 22.83
N ALA A 121 -15.65 -0.23 22.67
CA ALA A 121 -15.62 0.83 23.67
C ALA A 121 -16.73 1.85 23.37
N GLU A 122 -17.27 2.49 24.43
CA GLU A 122 -18.24 3.58 24.28
C GLU A 122 -17.59 4.89 23.78
N GLN A 123 -16.33 5.08 24.15
CA GLN A 123 -15.56 6.29 23.86
C GLN A 123 -14.11 5.96 23.60
N VAL A 124 -13.47 6.73 22.74
CA VAL A 124 -12.03 6.74 22.49
C VAL A 124 -11.44 8.05 23.02
N GLU A 125 -10.29 7.97 23.67
CA GLU A 125 -9.59 9.15 24.18
C GLU A 125 -8.74 9.76 23.06
N LEU A 126 -8.89 11.07 22.87
CA LEU A 126 -8.10 11.85 21.92
C LEU A 126 -6.83 12.38 22.62
N GLY A 127 -5.80 12.79 21.86
CA GLY A 127 -4.50 13.18 22.39
C GLY A 127 -4.44 14.42 23.24
N ASP A 128 -5.48 15.20 23.20
CA ASP A 128 -5.68 16.38 24.03
C ASP A 128 -6.48 16.08 25.30
N GLY A 129 -6.76 14.80 25.59
CA GLY A 129 -7.58 14.35 26.71
C GLY A 129 -9.08 14.46 26.47
N ARG A 130 -9.52 14.95 25.32
CA ARG A 130 -10.94 14.89 24.92
C ARG A 130 -11.33 13.46 24.61
N ARG A 131 -12.62 13.16 24.80
CA ARG A 131 -13.18 11.87 24.45
C ARG A 131 -14.13 12.00 23.28
N MET A 132 -14.05 11.07 22.37
CA MET A 132 -14.94 10.95 21.22
C MET A 132 -15.81 9.71 21.41
N SER A 133 -17.13 9.84 21.31
CA SER A 133 -18.01 8.68 21.37
C SER A 133 -17.93 7.83 20.11
N ALA A 134 -18.34 6.56 20.20
CA ALA A 134 -18.43 5.66 19.05
C ALA A 134 -19.24 6.28 17.89
N SER A 135 -20.36 6.92 18.19
CA SER A 135 -21.19 7.61 17.18
C SER A 135 -20.46 8.76 16.52
N GLN A 136 -19.69 9.56 17.26
CA GLN A 136 -18.89 10.67 16.68
C GLN A 136 -17.77 10.14 15.81
N LEU A 137 -17.08 9.07 16.21
CA LEU A 137 -16.05 8.42 15.38
C LEU A 137 -16.66 7.91 14.08
N LEU A 138 -17.80 7.22 14.16
CA LEU A 138 -18.51 6.74 12.97
C LEU A 138 -18.93 7.88 12.05
N GLN A 139 -19.43 9.00 12.59
CA GLN A 139 -19.78 10.20 11.80
C GLN A 139 -18.55 10.77 11.10
N HIS A 140 -17.41 10.81 11.79
CA HIS A 140 -16.16 11.27 11.20
C HIS A 140 -15.74 10.41 10.01
N PHE A 141 -15.98 9.08 10.09
CA PHE A 141 -15.78 8.14 8.99
C PHE A 141 -17.03 7.96 8.10
N LEU A 142 -17.82 9.01 7.94
CA LEU A 142 -18.93 9.13 6.99
C LEU A 142 -20.14 8.19 7.23
N PHE A 143 -20.29 7.64 8.43
CA PHE A 143 -21.53 6.98 8.80
C PHE A 143 -22.51 8.00 9.37
N THR A 144 -23.54 8.34 8.59
CA THR A 144 -24.61 9.24 9.06
C THR A 144 -25.36 8.64 10.25
N PRO A 145 -26.04 9.43 11.10
CA PRO A 145 -26.83 8.90 12.21
C PRO A 145 -27.80 7.79 11.80
N GLU A 146 -28.38 7.88 10.60
CA GLU A 146 -29.30 6.88 10.07
C GLU A 146 -28.57 5.58 9.70
N THR A 147 -27.39 5.68 9.03
CA THR A 147 -26.60 4.50 8.63
C THR A 147 -25.97 3.78 9.82
N GLN A 148 -25.71 4.45 10.95
CA GLN A 148 -25.21 3.84 12.17
C GLN A 148 -26.18 2.82 12.77
N TYR A 149 -27.48 3.00 12.57
CA TYR A 149 -28.52 2.07 13.06
C TYR A 149 -28.89 1.00 12.03
N ASN A 150 -28.30 1.01 10.83
CA ASN A 150 -28.47 -0.07 9.85
C ASN A 150 -27.74 -1.33 10.32
N TYR A 151 -28.23 -2.49 9.87
CA TYR A 151 -27.54 -3.77 10.06
C TYR A 151 -26.32 -3.87 9.16
N VAL A 152 -25.27 -4.52 9.66
CA VAL A 152 -24.02 -4.74 8.93
C VAL A 152 -24.25 -5.48 7.61
N ALA A 153 -25.25 -6.39 7.57
CA ALA A 153 -25.67 -7.08 6.34
C ALA A 153 -26.01 -6.13 5.17
N ARG A 154 -26.43 -4.89 5.46
CA ARG A 154 -26.83 -3.90 4.43
C ARG A 154 -25.67 -3.02 3.94
N LEU A 155 -24.50 -3.13 4.56
CA LEU A 155 -23.34 -2.33 4.18
C LEU A 155 -22.74 -2.81 2.85
N SER A 156 -22.34 -1.87 2.00
CA SER A 156 -21.48 -2.13 0.86
C SER A 156 -20.09 -2.59 1.32
N GLY A 157 -19.31 -3.18 0.41
CA GLY A 157 -17.94 -3.61 0.70
C GLY A 157 -17.06 -2.49 1.23
N GLY A 158 -17.13 -1.29 0.63
CA GLY A 158 -16.39 -0.10 1.09
C GLY A 158 -16.83 0.38 2.47
N GLU A 159 -18.14 0.35 2.78
CA GLU A 159 -18.64 0.68 4.12
C GLU A 159 -18.19 -0.35 5.17
N ARG A 160 -18.15 -1.64 4.84
CA ARG A 160 -17.61 -2.68 5.73
C ARG A 160 -16.13 -2.44 6.02
N ARG A 161 -15.34 -2.02 5.03
CA ARG A 161 -13.92 -1.66 5.20
C ARG A 161 -13.74 -0.43 6.10
N ARG A 162 -14.58 0.59 5.93
CA ARG A 162 -14.61 1.77 6.82
C ARG A 162 -15.01 1.38 8.25
N LEU A 163 -16.01 0.53 8.40
CA LEU A 163 -16.41 0.01 9.71
C LEU A 163 -15.25 -0.74 10.38
N TYR A 164 -14.55 -1.59 9.63
CA TYR A 164 -13.36 -2.29 10.14
C TYR A 164 -12.29 -1.31 10.63
N LEU A 165 -12.02 -0.26 9.87
CA LEU A 165 -11.10 0.78 10.30
C LEU A 165 -11.57 1.43 11.62
N CYS A 166 -12.84 1.79 11.73
CA CYS A 166 -13.40 2.34 12.97
C CYS A 166 -13.22 1.38 14.17
N THR A 167 -13.40 0.07 13.98
CA THR A 167 -13.20 -0.91 15.06
C THR A 167 -11.73 -0.98 15.50
N VAL A 168 -10.78 -0.88 14.58
CA VAL A 168 -9.34 -0.83 14.90
C VAL A 168 -9.01 0.43 15.72
N LEU A 169 -9.51 1.58 15.29
CA LEU A 169 -9.22 2.86 15.96
C LEU A 169 -9.90 2.95 17.34
N MET A 170 -11.08 2.34 17.48
CA MET A 170 -11.83 2.34 18.74
C MET A 170 -11.14 1.56 19.87
N GLN A 171 -10.23 0.65 19.57
CA GLN A 171 -9.38 -0.04 20.54
C GLN A 171 -8.38 0.88 21.24
N SER A 172 -8.33 2.17 20.88
CA SER A 172 -7.38 3.16 21.42
C SER A 172 -5.92 2.68 21.31
N PRO A 173 -5.47 2.24 20.11
CA PRO A 173 -4.10 1.78 19.94
C PRO A 173 -3.12 2.94 20.13
N ASN A 174 -1.87 2.61 20.49
CA ASN A 174 -0.76 3.55 20.46
C ASN A 174 0.30 3.15 19.41
N PHE A 175 0.07 2.03 18.75
CA PHE A 175 0.84 1.55 17.61
C PHE A 175 -0.12 1.05 16.52
N LEU A 176 -0.19 1.76 15.41
CA LEU A 176 -1.02 1.40 14.27
C LEU A 176 -0.20 0.66 13.20
N VAL A 177 -0.75 -0.45 12.75
CA VAL A 177 -0.21 -1.24 11.64
C VAL A 177 -1.27 -1.29 10.55
N LEU A 178 -0.96 -0.73 9.38
CA LEU A 178 -1.89 -0.61 8.26
C LEU A 178 -1.31 -1.38 7.06
N ASP A 179 -1.98 -2.47 6.68
CA ASP A 179 -1.57 -3.32 5.56
C ASP A 179 -2.47 -3.03 4.35
N GLU A 180 -1.94 -2.29 3.37
CA GLU A 180 -2.58 -1.88 2.11
C GLU A 180 -3.95 -1.17 2.30
N PRO A 181 -4.07 -0.15 3.16
CA PRO A 181 -5.36 0.51 3.39
C PRO A 181 -5.90 1.23 2.15
N THR A 182 -5.03 1.58 1.21
CA THR A 182 -5.37 2.32 -0.02
C THR A 182 -6.12 1.47 -1.04
N ASN A 183 -6.03 0.14 -0.97
CA ASN A 183 -6.72 -0.74 -1.91
C ASN A 183 -8.23 -0.85 -1.64
N ASP A 184 -8.63 -0.62 -0.40
CA ASP A 184 -9.96 -0.98 0.10
C ASP A 184 -10.82 0.24 0.46
N LEU A 185 -10.22 1.43 0.58
CA LEU A 185 -10.88 2.65 1.02
C LEU A 185 -11.06 3.64 -0.14
N ASP A 186 -12.20 4.33 -0.17
CA ASP A 186 -12.42 5.40 -1.13
C ASP A 186 -11.56 6.65 -0.82
N ILE A 187 -11.39 7.53 -1.82
CA ILE A 187 -10.52 8.71 -1.73
C ILE A 187 -10.89 9.63 -0.56
N VAL A 188 -12.18 9.77 -0.26
CA VAL A 188 -12.66 10.64 0.83
C VAL A 188 -12.26 10.02 2.17
N THR A 189 -12.49 8.71 2.34
CA THR A 189 -12.09 7.98 3.55
C THR A 189 -10.57 7.96 3.73
N LEU A 190 -9.80 7.83 2.64
CA LEU A 190 -8.34 7.94 2.68
C LEU A 190 -7.90 9.32 3.16
N GLY A 191 -8.53 10.41 2.70
CA GLY A 191 -8.25 11.77 3.19
C GLY A 191 -8.50 11.91 4.69
N ILE A 192 -9.59 11.34 5.20
CA ILE A 192 -9.89 11.30 6.63
C ILE A 192 -8.83 10.49 7.40
N LEU A 193 -8.42 9.34 6.87
CA LEU A 193 -7.39 8.52 7.48
C LEU A 193 -6.03 9.24 7.50
N GLU A 194 -5.65 9.93 6.42
CA GLU A 194 -4.43 10.73 6.35
C GLU A 194 -4.41 11.81 7.45
N GLU A 195 -5.49 12.58 7.59
CA GLU A 195 -5.62 13.61 8.64
C GLU A 195 -5.52 12.98 10.04
N TYR A 196 -6.19 11.84 10.24
CA TYR A 196 -6.10 11.09 11.49
C TYR A 196 -4.66 10.66 11.79
N LEU A 197 -3.96 10.07 10.82
CA LEU A 197 -2.59 9.58 10.99
C LEU A 197 -1.58 10.70 11.20
N GLN A 198 -1.78 11.87 10.57
CA GLN A 198 -0.94 13.05 10.80
C GLN A 198 -1.07 13.58 12.24
N ALA A 199 -2.28 13.60 12.76
CA ALA A 199 -2.57 14.03 14.14
C ALA A 199 -2.25 12.96 15.19
N PHE A 200 -2.10 11.70 14.78
CA PHE A 200 -1.92 10.57 15.69
C PHE A 200 -0.57 10.64 16.42
N ARG A 201 -0.63 10.67 17.75
CA ARG A 201 0.54 10.74 18.65
C ARG A 201 1.00 9.35 19.10
N GLY A 202 1.03 8.42 18.20
CA GLY A 202 1.53 7.05 18.38
C GLY A 202 2.51 6.69 17.29
N CYS A 203 2.92 5.44 17.29
CA CYS A 203 3.73 4.87 16.25
C CYS A 203 2.85 4.34 15.11
N VAL A 204 3.33 4.45 13.88
CA VAL A 204 2.60 3.96 12.70
C VAL A 204 3.55 3.14 11.84
N ILE A 205 3.08 1.98 11.39
CA ILE A 205 3.65 1.29 10.24
C ILE A 205 2.59 1.23 9.16
N VAL A 206 2.94 1.67 7.96
CA VAL A 206 2.08 1.58 6.79
C VAL A 206 2.75 0.82 5.67
N VAL A 207 2.07 -0.19 5.14
CA VAL A 207 2.40 -0.84 3.88
C VAL A 207 1.44 -0.31 2.83
N SER A 208 1.93 0.32 1.80
CA SER A 208 1.11 0.75 0.67
C SER A 208 1.94 0.90 -0.60
N HIS A 209 1.29 0.69 -1.74
CA HIS A 209 1.82 1.01 -3.07
C HIS A 209 1.47 2.45 -3.51
N ASP A 210 0.62 3.15 -2.78
CA ASP A 210 0.29 4.54 -3.04
C ASP A 210 1.36 5.47 -2.45
N ARG A 211 2.19 6.00 -3.34
CA ARG A 211 3.28 6.92 -2.98
C ARG A 211 2.80 8.18 -2.27
N TYR A 212 1.66 8.73 -2.68
CA TYR A 212 1.15 9.98 -2.10
C TYR A 212 0.69 9.77 -0.66
N PHE A 213 0.05 8.64 -0.40
CA PHE A 213 -0.35 8.27 0.94
C PHE A 213 0.87 8.03 1.85
N VAL A 214 1.86 7.25 1.36
CA VAL A 214 3.08 6.97 2.14
C VAL A 214 3.87 8.25 2.40
N ASP A 215 4.07 9.13 1.39
CA ASP A 215 4.80 10.39 1.53
C ASP A 215 4.15 11.37 2.52
N LYS A 216 2.83 11.29 2.72
CA LYS A 216 2.11 12.11 3.69
C LYS A 216 2.16 11.58 5.12
N VAL A 217 2.32 10.27 5.29
CA VAL A 217 2.18 9.60 6.58
C VAL A 217 3.52 9.20 7.17
N ALA A 218 4.46 8.69 6.36
CA ALA A 218 5.71 8.11 6.81
C ALA A 218 6.84 9.14 6.89
N ASP A 219 7.67 9.02 7.92
CA ASP A 219 8.88 9.84 8.11
C ASP A 219 10.08 9.26 7.33
N HIS A 220 10.12 7.93 7.16
CA HIS A 220 11.14 7.19 6.40
C HIS A 220 10.61 5.82 5.98
N LEU A 221 11.41 5.05 5.23
CA LEU A 221 11.00 3.80 4.62
C LEU A 221 11.88 2.62 5.02
N LEU A 222 11.27 1.47 5.26
CA LEU A 222 11.94 0.17 5.17
C LEU A 222 11.67 -0.46 3.80
N VAL A 223 12.72 -0.63 3.03
CA VAL A 223 12.68 -1.16 1.68
C VAL A 223 13.00 -2.64 1.70
N PHE A 224 12.01 -3.45 1.34
CA PHE A 224 12.15 -4.90 1.19
C PHE A 224 12.70 -5.20 -0.20
N CYS A 225 14.00 -5.54 -0.28
CA CYS A 225 14.69 -5.82 -1.54
C CYS A 225 14.53 -7.26 -2.03
N GLY A 226 13.91 -8.12 -1.22
CA GLY A 226 13.84 -9.57 -1.46
C GLY A 226 15.06 -10.32 -0.94
N GLY A 227 14.95 -11.67 -0.86
CA GLY A 227 16.05 -12.52 -0.37
C GLY A 227 16.45 -12.27 1.10
N GLY A 228 15.57 -11.65 1.89
CA GLY A 228 15.82 -11.31 3.30
C GLY A 228 16.53 -9.97 3.51
N GLU A 229 16.89 -9.26 2.44
CA GLU A 229 17.53 -7.95 2.54
C GLU A 229 16.49 -6.85 2.75
N ILE A 230 16.66 -6.09 3.83
CA ILE A 230 15.86 -4.90 4.13
C ILE A 230 16.81 -3.72 4.29
N ARG A 231 16.47 -2.59 3.68
CA ARG A 231 17.22 -1.33 3.78
C ARG A 231 16.38 -0.26 4.44
N ASP A 232 16.97 0.44 5.38
CA ASP A 232 16.42 1.68 5.90
C ASP A 232 16.76 2.83 4.95
N PHE A 233 15.73 3.54 4.48
CA PHE A 233 15.86 4.65 3.56
C PHE A 233 15.31 5.92 4.22
N ALA A 234 16.21 6.81 4.59
CA ALA A 234 15.88 8.10 5.20
C ALA A 234 15.42 9.08 4.11
N GLY A 235 14.15 9.01 3.71
CA GLY A 235 13.56 9.88 2.70
C GLY A 235 12.15 9.46 2.34
N THR A 236 11.54 10.21 1.45
CA THR A 236 10.18 9.97 0.94
C THR A 236 10.14 8.81 -0.05
N TYR A 237 8.93 8.29 -0.30
CA TYR A 237 8.73 7.26 -1.33
C TYR A 237 9.09 7.78 -2.73
N SER A 238 8.81 9.05 -3.00
CA SER A 238 9.16 9.68 -4.27
C SER A 238 10.67 9.75 -4.49
N GLU A 239 11.44 10.09 -3.45
CA GLU A 239 12.92 10.08 -3.48
C GLU A 239 13.47 8.65 -3.61
N TYR A 240 12.86 7.68 -2.92
CA TYR A 240 13.22 6.26 -3.07
C TYR A 240 13.04 5.76 -4.51
N VAL A 241 11.93 6.11 -5.16
CA VAL A 241 11.69 5.69 -6.57
C VAL A 241 12.75 6.28 -7.50
N ALA A 242 13.13 7.54 -7.31
CA ALA A 242 14.21 8.17 -8.09
C ALA A 242 15.54 7.45 -7.85
N TRP A 243 15.91 7.24 -6.58
CA TRP A 243 17.13 6.52 -6.20
C TRP A 243 17.14 5.08 -6.74
N LYS A 244 16.03 4.35 -6.66
CA LYS A 244 15.92 2.97 -7.18
C LYS A 244 16.23 2.91 -8.68
N ARG A 245 15.72 3.85 -9.46
CA ARG A 245 15.98 3.93 -10.91
C ARG A 245 17.48 4.13 -11.21
N GLU A 246 18.11 5.04 -10.50
CA GLU A 246 19.55 5.31 -10.65
C GLU A 246 20.40 4.11 -10.23
N TYR A 247 20.06 3.48 -9.10
CA TYR A 247 20.76 2.31 -8.59
C TYR A 247 20.63 1.10 -9.52
N GLU A 248 19.45 0.83 -10.06
CA GLU A 248 19.24 -0.25 -11.03
C GLU A 248 19.97 0.03 -12.35
N ALA A 249 19.99 1.28 -12.80
CA ALA A 249 20.74 1.68 -13.99
C ALA A 249 22.25 1.48 -13.79
N ALA A 250 22.78 1.89 -12.62
CA ALA A 250 24.19 1.68 -12.28
C ALA A 250 24.56 0.18 -12.23
N ARG A 251 23.73 -0.65 -11.56
CA ARG A 251 23.94 -2.11 -11.51
C ARG A 251 23.92 -2.76 -12.90
N ARG A 252 23.01 -2.33 -13.77
CA ARG A 252 22.95 -2.82 -15.16
C ARG A 252 24.21 -2.42 -15.93
N ALA A 253 24.70 -1.20 -15.73
CA ALA A 253 25.94 -0.72 -16.35
C ALA A 253 27.17 -1.51 -15.85
N GLU A 254 27.30 -1.77 -14.55
CA GLU A 254 28.36 -2.59 -13.97
C GLU A 254 28.29 -4.03 -14.47
N ALA A 255 27.10 -4.66 -14.49
CA ALA A 255 26.91 -6.01 -15.02
C ALA A 255 27.24 -6.09 -16.53
N ALA A 256 26.98 -5.04 -17.31
CA ALA A 256 27.35 -4.97 -18.71
C ALA A 256 28.87 -4.83 -18.90
N GLN A 257 29.56 -4.11 -18.01
CA GLN A 257 31.04 -3.98 -18.02
C GLN A 257 31.76 -5.24 -17.52
N ALA A 258 31.14 -5.99 -16.60
CA ALA A 258 31.69 -7.24 -16.05
C ALA A 258 31.57 -8.43 -17.03
N ARG A 259 30.83 -8.30 -18.15
CA ARG A 259 30.82 -9.31 -19.20
C ARG A 259 32.18 -9.28 -19.92
N PRO A 260 32.98 -10.37 -19.90
CA PRO A 260 34.25 -10.41 -20.62
C PRO A 260 33.99 -10.19 -22.10
N LYS A 261 34.68 -9.21 -22.70
CA LYS A 261 34.69 -9.03 -24.14
C LYS A 261 35.11 -10.35 -24.79
N PRO A 262 34.40 -10.84 -25.81
CA PRO A 262 34.84 -12.05 -26.51
C PRO A 262 36.20 -11.78 -27.11
N GLN A 263 37.25 -12.35 -26.53
CA GLN A 263 38.56 -12.41 -27.20
C GLN A 263 38.40 -13.34 -28.41
N ALA A 264 38.68 -12.79 -29.54
CA ALA A 264 38.81 -13.53 -30.79
C ALA A 264 39.98 -14.55 -30.65
N ALA A 265 39.66 -15.76 -30.21
CA ALA A 265 40.63 -16.87 -30.19
C ALA A 265 40.49 -17.66 -31.49
N LYS A 266 41.60 -17.70 -32.23
CA LYS A 266 41.81 -18.55 -33.38
C LYS A 266 41.66 -20.02 -33.00
N THR A 267 40.97 -20.73 -33.91
CA THR A 267 40.80 -22.16 -34.08
C THR A 267 41.95 -23.05 -33.56
N GLN A 268 41.65 -24.04 -32.71
CA GLN A 268 42.08 -25.44 -32.95
C GLN A 268 41.24 -26.39 -32.09
N ALA A 269 40.86 -27.51 -32.68
CA ALA A 269 39.93 -28.49 -32.21
C ALA A 269 40.49 -29.38 -31.09
N ALA A 270 39.64 -29.68 -30.08
CA ALA A 270 39.58 -31.02 -29.45
C ALA A 270 38.27 -31.16 -28.68
N LYS A 271 37.60 -32.30 -28.89
CA LYS A 271 36.36 -32.74 -28.25
C LYS A 271 36.57 -32.96 -26.76
N THR A 272 35.67 -32.49 -25.91
CA THR A 272 35.12 -33.32 -24.81
C THR A 272 33.88 -32.64 -24.21
N GLN A 273 32.87 -33.44 -23.88
CA GLN A 273 31.53 -33.12 -23.44
C GLN A 273 31.52 -32.48 -22.04
N ALA A 274 30.79 -31.36 -21.90
CA ALA A 274 30.12 -30.97 -20.66
C ALA A 274 28.95 -30.05 -21.04
N ALA A 275 27.78 -30.35 -20.49
CA ALA A 275 26.52 -29.68 -20.81
C ALA A 275 26.46 -28.30 -20.17
N GLU A 276 26.51 -27.25 -21.00
CA GLU A 276 26.14 -25.87 -20.62
C GLU A 276 24.81 -25.49 -21.30
N ALA A 277 23.94 -24.86 -20.52
CA ALA A 277 22.65 -24.39 -20.98
C ALA A 277 22.82 -23.33 -22.09
N VAL A 278 22.59 -23.76 -23.33
CA VAL A 278 22.57 -22.91 -24.52
C VAL A 278 21.31 -22.02 -24.46
N PRO A 279 21.38 -20.72 -24.73
CA PRO A 279 20.18 -19.91 -24.94
C PRO A 279 19.37 -20.53 -26.08
N ARG A 280 18.14 -20.90 -25.76
CA ARG A 280 17.19 -21.56 -26.67
C ARG A 280 17.00 -20.69 -27.90
N LYS A 281 17.49 -21.09 -29.05
CA LYS A 281 17.18 -20.43 -30.32
C LYS A 281 15.67 -20.57 -30.54
N LEU A 282 15.02 -19.46 -30.78
CA LEU A 282 13.60 -19.42 -31.15
C LEU A 282 13.35 -20.39 -32.31
N SER A 283 12.32 -21.21 -32.18
CA SER A 283 11.89 -22.10 -33.24
C SER A 283 11.44 -21.31 -34.47
N PHE A 284 11.34 -21.93 -35.60
CA PHE A 284 10.90 -21.27 -36.85
C PHE A 284 9.51 -20.65 -36.67
N ASN A 285 8.61 -21.32 -35.96
CA ASN A 285 7.27 -20.82 -35.66
C ASN A 285 7.30 -19.60 -34.71
N GLU A 286 8.12 -19.65 -33.66
CA GLU A 286 8.29 -18.52 -32.73
C GLU A 286 8.89 -17.27 -33.39
N LYS A 287 9.80 -17.46 -34.36
CA LYS A 287 10.33 -16.32 -35.17
C LYS A 287 9.27 -15.72 -36.05
N ARG A 288 8.44 -16.54 -36.68
CA ARG A 288 7.36 -16.07 -37.56
C ARG A 288 6.29 -15.35 -36.79
N GLU A 289 6.00 -15.79 -35.56
CA GLU A 289 5.07 -15.15 -34.64
C GLU A 289 5.62 -13.81 -34.13
N LEU A 290 6.92 -13.76 -33.82
CA LEU A 290 7.60 -12.51 -33.43
C LEU A 290 7.56 -11.47 -34.58
N GLU A 291 7.89 -11.87 -35.79
CA GLU A 291 7.85 -10.98 -37.00
C GLU A 291 6.40 -10.52 -37.29
N ALA A 292 5.39 -11.36 -37.05
CA ALA A 292 4.00 -10.98 -37.20
C ALA A 292 3.59 -9.94 -36.14
N LEU A 293 3.97 -10.16 -34.88
CA LEU A 293 3.72 -9.21 -33.79
C LEU A 293 4.45 -7.89 -33.96
N GLU A 294 5.70 -7.91 -34.43
CA GLU A 294 6.49 -6.70 -34.71
C GLU A 294 5.88 -5.83 -35.83
N THR A 295 5.09 -6.42 -36.74
CA THR A 295 4.36 -5.68 -37.77
C THR A 295 2.96 -5.24 -37.30
N GLU A 296 2.29 -6.03 -36.48
CA GLU A 296 0.94 -5.77 -36.00
C GLU A 296 0.88 -4.69 -34.92
N ILE A 297 1.86 -4.67 -33.99
CA ILE A 297 1.92 -3.70 -32.90
C ILE A 297 1.98 -2.25 -33.42
N PRO A 298 2.89 -1.87 -34.35
CA PRO A 298 2.92 -0.51 -34.88
C PRO A 298 1.66 -0.11 -35.66
N ALA A 299 0.98 -1.09 -36.30
CA ALA A 299 -0.26 -0.84 -37.02
C ALA A 299 -1.41 -0.52 -36.04
N LEU A 300 -1.53 -1.27 -34.96
CA LEU A 300 -2.52 -1.03 -33.91
C LEU A 300 -2.24 0.27 -33.13
N GLU A 301 -0.98 0.60 -32.87
CA GLU A 301 -0.60 1.89 -32.26
C GLU A 301 -0.96 3.08 -33.16
N ALA A 302 -0.77 2.97 -34.47
CA ALA A 302 -1.17 4.00 -35.43
C ALA A 302 -2.70 4.13 -35.52
N GLU A 303 -3.44 3.01 -35.51
CA GLU A 303 -4.92 3.00 -35.48
C GLU A 303 -5.43 3.67 -34.20
N LYS A 304 -4.88 3.32 -33.05
CA LYS A 304 -5.21 3.92 -31.76
C LYS A 304 -5.00 5.43 -31.77
N ALA A 305 -3.83 5.88 -32.24
CA ALA A 305 -3.51 7.31 -32.32
C ALA A 305 -4.47 8.08 -33.23
N ALA A 306 -4.88 7.46 -34.36
CA ALA A 306 -5.87 8.05 -35.27
C ALA A 306 -7.27 8.15 -34.63
N LEU A 307 -7.70 7.12 -33.89
CA LEU A 307 -8.95 7.10 -33.17
C LEU A 307 -8.96 8.13 -32.03
N GLU A 308 -7.90 8.25 -31.26
CA GLU A 308 -7.75 9.26 -30.20
C GLU A 308 -7.77 10.69 -30.78
N ALA A 309 -7.12 10.92 -31.91
CA ALA A 309 -7.17 12.22 -32.60
C ALA A 309 -8.58 12.55 -33.12
N SER A 310 -9.31 11.57 -33.63
CA SER A 310 -10.70 11.76 -34.10
C SER A 310 -11.65 12.05 -32.95
N LEU A 311 -11.50 11.38 -31.79
CA LEU A 311 -12.27 11.62 -30.58
C LEU A 311 -12.00 13.01 -29.99
N SER A 312 -10.75 13.48 -30.07
CA SER A 312 -10.37 14.82 -29.57
C SER A 312 -10.86 15.97 -30.46
N SER A 313 -11.20 15.71 -31.71
CA SER A 313 -11.71 16.73 -32.66
C SER A 313 -13.09 17.30 -32.33
N GLY A 314 -13.88 16.59 -31.50
CA GLY A 314 -15.19 17.04 -31.02
C GLY A 314 -16.29 17.15 -32.07
N THR A 315 -16.07 16.66 -33.30
CA THR A 315 -16.98 16.84 -34.45
C THR A 315 -17.82 15.60 -34.78
N LEU A 316 -17.65 14.51 -34.02
CA LEU A 316 -18.28 13.22 -34.30
C LEU A 316 -19.70 13.10 -33.71
N PRO A 317 -20.65 12.45 -34.40
CA PRO A 317 -21.97 12.12 -33.86
C PRO A 317 -21.85 11.07 -32.73
N VAL A 318 -22.77 11.10 -31.76
CA VAL A 318 -22.77 10.29 -30.54
C VAL A 318 -22.63 8.79 -30.78
N GLU A 319 -23.19 8.28 -31.86
CA GLU A 319 -23.16 6.87 -32.25
C GLU A 319 -21.75 6.43 -32.68
N GLU A 320 -21.02 7.28 -33.40
CA GLU A 320 -19.62 7.04 -33.82
C GLU A 320 -18.65 7.18 -32.65
N LEU A 321 -18.88 8.13 -31.72
CA LEU A 321 -18.13 8.27 -30.47
C LEU A 321 -18.17 6.99 -29.63
N THR A 322 -19.35 6.37 -29.53
CA THR A 322 -19.52 5.12 -28.76
C THR A 322 -18.83 3.93 -29.44
N ALA A 323 -18.89 3.85 -30.77
CA ALA A 323 -18.25 2.78 -31.54
C ALA A 323 -16.70 2.88 -31.47
N GLN A 324 -16.14 4.09 -31.63
CA GLN A 324 -14.70 4.33 -31.56
C GLN A 324 -14.15 4.12 -30.14
N SER A 325 -14.87 4.55 -29.09
CA SER A 325 -14.47 4.29 -27.69
C SER A 325 -14.44 2.80 -27.36
N ARG A 326 -15.35 2.01 -27.93
CA ARG A 326 -15.37 0.55 -27.77
C ARG A 326 -14.19 -0.11 -28.48
N ARG A 327 -13.83 0.37 -29.67
CA ARG A 327 -12.68 -0.13 -30.45
C ARG A 327 -11.33 0.15 -29.78
N ILE A 328 -11.18 1.25 -29.05
CA ILE A 328 -9.96 1.56 -28.28
C ILE A 328 -9.84 0.67 -27.03
N ALA A 329 -10.96 0.21 -26.48
CA ALA A 329 -10.99 -0.63 -25.30
C ALA A 329 -10.77 -2.14 -25.60
N GLU A 330 -10.97 -2.57 -26.84
CA GLU A 330 -10.66 -3.92 -27.35
C GLU A 330 -9.17 -4.04 -27.71
#